data_3c563dd17433a4034e08fe59e8e4233a
#
_entry.id   3c563dd17433a4034e08fe59e8e4233a
#
_cell.length_a   1.000
_cell.length_b   1.000
_cell.length_c   1.000
_cell.angle_alpha   90.00
_cell.angle_beta   90.00
_cell.angle_gamma   90.00
#
_symmetry.space_group_name_H-M   'P 1'
#
loop_
_entity.id
_entity.type
_entity.pdbx_description
1 polymer ?
#
loop_
_entity_poly.entity_id
_entity_poly.type
_entity_poly.pdbx_seq_one_letter_code
_entity_poly.pdbx_strand_id
1 'polypeptide(L)'
;MRELSCFGDGSVSVAAASVSGRGALHRSLQAATTAVYRAVLSSGKEMLVRVTWTRSAAGAAGVAVAFDDDGSASSPAGSRRQVLLQKKRGSRTLVTGAGTAVGVHWDTAEARYPAGPSASPEPDERDYGLAVVADAELALLLGAGAAARELSRRLGLGAAVPRGAAGLVSRREQLRGAAAAHVTRCRFRDGGDEHEVAVHACRGGDGLLRVSIDGEKVAEVRRVGWGFRGNRAAVLADGEVVDVMWDVHDWWFGGRGGAGAGAGAQFMVKARAEEGRLWMADDTAARGQSPGGFFLHVQCYRR
;
A
#
# COMPACT_ATOMS: atom_id res chain seq x y z
N MET A 1 -31.46 12.21 22.56
CA MET A 1 -30.13 11.58 22.49
C MET A 1 -30.34 10.17 21.96
N ARG A 2 -29.96 9.89 20.70
CA ARG A 2 -30.06 8.54 20.14
C ARG A 2 -28.68 7.94 20.18
N GLU A 3 -28.50 6.98 21.08
CA GLU A 3 -27.32 6.15 21.17
C GLU A 3 -27.21 5.31 19.89
N LEU A 4 -26.11 5.50 19.15
CA LEU A 4 -25.73 4.57 18.07
C LEU A 4 -25.05 3.37 18.71
N SER A 5 -25.86 2.37 19.01
CA SER A 5 -25.41 1.07 19.48
C SER A 5 -24.53 0.41 18.42
N CYS A 6 -23.27 0.19 18.73
CA CYS A 6 -22.35 -0.67 17.96
C CYS A 6 -22.60 -2.16 18.23
N PHE A 7 -23.71 -2.53 18.85
CA PHE A 7 -24.05 -3.91 19.17
C PHE A 7 -25.13 -4.41 18.21
N GLY A 8 -24.73 -5.10 17.20
CA GLY A 8 -25.51 -6.06 16.47
C GLY A 8 -24.75 -7.39 16.56
N ASP A 9 -25.25 -8.29 17.39
CA ASP A 9 -24.80 -9.66 17.45
C ASP A 9 -25.29 -10.37 16.18
N GLY A 10 -24.49 -10.26 15.15
CA GLY A 10 -24.68 -10.89 13.87
C GLY A 10 -23.31 -11.12 13.28
N SER A 11 -22.97 -12.36 13.01
CA SER A 11 -21.84 -12.73 12.19
C SER A 11 -21.85 -11.85 10.95
N VAL A 12 -21.01 -10.81 10.94
CA VAL A 12 -20.81 -10.00 9.74
C VAL A 12 -19.96 -10.84 8.82
N SER A 13 -20.63 -11.71 8.08
CA SER A 13 -20.12 -12.19 6.81
C SER A 13 -19.83 -10.93 5.99
N VAL A 14 -18.56 -10.59 5.81
CA VAL A 14 -18.12 -9.57 4.87
C VAL A 14 -18.12 -10.20 3.46
N ALA A 15 -19.18 -10.97 3.16
CA ALA A 15 -19.56 -11.19 1.79
C ALA A 15 -19.91 -9.84 1.22
N ALA A 16 -19.43 -9.55 0.02
CA ALA A 16 -19.69 -8.34 -0.74
C ALA A 16 -21.16 -7.89 -0.54
N ALA A 17 -21.40 -7.14 0.52
CA ALA A 17 -22.71 -6.59 0.79
C ALA A 17 -22.94 -5.55 -0.30
N SER A 18 -23.84 -5.87 -1.19
CA SER A 18 -24.59 -4.88 -1.98
C SER A 18 -25.22 -3.92 -0.97
N VAL A 19 -24.52 -2.83 -0.70
CA VAL A 19 -24.85 -1.88 0.35
C VAL A 19 -25.98 -1.01 -0.12
N SER A 20 -27.21 -1.36 0.27
CA SER A 20 -28.30 -0.41 0.34
C SER A 20 -27.85 0.81 1.17
N GLY A 21 -27.91 1.96 0.55
CA GLY A 21 -27.54 3.35 0.88
C GLY A 21 -27.30 3.87 2.30
N ARG A 22 -27.35 3.08 3.37
CA ARG A 22 -27.07 3.53 4.75
C ARG A 22 -25.67 3.18 5.28
N GLY A 23 -24.93 2.29 4.63
CA GLY A 23 -23.57 1.91 5.03
C GLY A 23 -22.46 2.82 4.48
N ALA A 24 -22.78 3.74 3.59
CA ALA A 24 -21.79 4.61 2.92
C ALA A 24 -21.18 5.68 3.85
N LEU A 25 -21.82 5.99 4.98
CA LEU A 25 -21.40 7.07 5.89
C LEU A 25 -20.21 6.70 6.78
N HIS A 26 -19.84 5.42 6.86
CA HIS A 26 -18.78 4.95 7.76
C HIS A 26 -17.52 4.44 7.06
N ARG A 27 -17.48 4.45 5.73
CA ARG A 27 -16.30 4.01 4.98
C ARG A 27 -15.29 5.14 4.82
N SER A 28 -14.03 4.83 5.04
CA SER A 28 -12.91 5.74 4.78
C SER A 28 -12.67 5.89 3.28
N LEU A 29 -12.43 7.13 2.83
CA LEU A 29 -11.98 7.40 1.47
C LEU A 29 -10.53 6.94 1.31
N GLN A 30 -10.25 6.02 0.41
CA GLN A 30 -8.88 5.68 0.06
C GLN A 30 -8.27 6.80 -0.81
N ALA A 31 -7.35 7.54 -0.21
CA ALA A 31 -6.78 8.76 -0.82
C ALA A 31 -5.50 8.48 -1.61
N ALA A 32 -4.70 7.51 -1.19
CA ALA A 32 -3.47 7.14 -1.86
C ALA A 32 -3.10 5.68 -1.61
N THR A 33 -2.47 5.08 -2.63
CA THR A 33 -1.78 3.79 -2.50
C THR A 33 -0.35 3.98 -3.00
N THR A 34 0.61 3.56 -2.19
CA THR A 34 2.03 3.56 -2.54
C THR A 34 2.55 2.14 -2.52
N ALA A 35 3.04 1.68 -3.65
CA ALA A 35 3.73 0.40 -3.80
C ALA A 35 5.23 0.65 -3.98
N VAL A 36 6.07 -0.13 -3.31
CA VAL A 36 7.53 -0.09 -3.42
C VAL A 36 8.02 -1.41 -3.98
N TYR A 37 8.71 -1.33 -5.08
CA TYR A 37 9.30 -2.46 -5.79
C TYR A 37 10.81 -2.41 -5.64
N ARG A 38 11.44 -3.57 -5.39
CA ARG A 38 12.88 -3.74 -5.41
C ARG A 38 13.27 -4.35 -6.75
N ALA A 39 14.06 -3.63 -7.53
CA ALA A 39 14.65 -4.10 -8.77
C ALA A 39 16.15 -4.34 -8.57
N VAL A 40 16.65 -5.45 -9.13
CA VAL A 40 18.08 -5.78 -9.16
C VAL A 40 18.50 -5.79 -10.62
N LEU A 41 19.43 -4.91 -10.98
CA LEU A 41 19.99 -4.82 -12.33
C LEU A 41 21.03 -5.91 -12.58
N SER A 42 21.35 -6.18 -13.84
CA SER A 42 22.38 -7.18 -14.22
C SER A 42 23.75 -6.84 -13.64
N SER A 43 24.01 -5.57 -13.37
CA SER A 43 25.22 -5.10 -12.66
C SER A 43 25.26 -5.49 -11.16
N GLY A 44 24.20 -6.09 -10.61
CA GLY A 44 24.03 -6.33 -9.18
C GLY A 44 23.58 -5.11 -8.38
N LYS A 45 23.36 -3.98 -9.03
CA LYS A 45 22.88 -2.74 -8.40
C LYS A 45 21.40 -2.91 -8.02
N GLU A 46 21.07 -2.62 -6.77
CA GLU A 46 19.70 -2.59 -6.28
C GLU A 46 19.09 -1.18 -6.39
N MET A 47 17.82 -1.12 -6.71
CA MET A 47 17.05 0.13 -6.79
C MET A 47 15.64 -0.10 -6.26
N LEU A 48 15.16 0.82 -5.42
CA LEU A 48 13.76 0.86 -5.02
C LEU A 48 12.97 1.82 -5.90
N VAL A 49 11.94 1.30 -6.53
CA VAL A 49 10.98 2.07 -7.33
C VAL A 49 9.68 2.21 -6.53
N ARG A 50 9.34 3.44 -6.21
CA ARG A 50 8.11 3.76 -5.48
C ARG A 50 7.08 4.33 -6.44
N VAL A 51 5.93 3.67 -6.57
CA VAL A 51 4.80 4.14 -7.38
C VAL A 51 3.67 4.55 -6.44
N THR A 52 3.23 5.79 -6.54
CA THR A 52 2.14 6.33 -5.71
C THR A 52 0.98 6.73 -6.60
N TRP A 53 -0.14 6.07 -6.42
CA TRP A 53 -1.43 6.44 -6.98
C TRP A 53 -2.19 7.29 -5.97
N THR A 54 -2.75 8.39 -6.43
CA THR A 54 -3.52 9.30 -5.56
C THR A 54 -4.89 9.58 -6.17
N ARG A 55 -5.87 9.82 -5.30
CA ARG A 55 -7.19 10.32 -5.68
C ARG A 55 -7.54 11.51 -4.81
N SER A 56 -7.88 12.61 -5.46
CA SER A 56 -8.39 13.79 -4.76
C SER A 56 -9.85 13.59 -4.34
N ALA A 57 -10.34 14.42 -3.41
CA ALA A 57 -11.75 14.42 -3.02
C ALA A 57 -12.70 14.75 -4.21
N ALA A 58 -12.20 15.48 -5.22
CA ALA A 58 -12.91 15.78 -6.46
C ALA A 58 -12.82 14.65 -7.50
N GLY A 59 -12.20 13.49 -7.16
CA GLY A 59 -12.09 12.35 -8.05
C GLY A 59 -10.91 12.39 -9.03
N ALA A 60 -10.11 13.46 -9.04
CA ALA A 60 -8.94 13.52 -9.90
C ALA A 60 -7.88 12.51 -9.46
N ALA A 61 -7.43 11.69 -10.40
CA ALA A 61 -6.38 10.71 -10.19
C ALA A 61 -5.00 11.32 -10.52
N GLY A 62 -3.99 10.90 -9.76
CA GLY A 62 -2.60 11.28 -9.99
C GLY A 62 -1.67 10.10 -9.81
N VAL A 63 -0.54 10.12 -10.51
CA VAL A 63 0.51 9.09 -10.40
C VAL A 63 1.85 9.77 -10.23
N ALA A 64 2.63 9.25 -9.30
CA ALA A 64 4.00 9.68 -9.06
C ALA A 64 4.93 8.47 -8.98
N VAL A 65 6.11 8.57 -9.57
CA VAL A 65 7.16 7.55 -9.48
C VAL A 65 8.40 8.19 -8.87
N ALA A 66 8.91 7.59 -7.81
CA ALA A 66 10.13 8.04 -7.13
C ALA A 66 11.13 6.89 -7.03
N PHE A 67 12.39 7.24 -6.92
CA PHE A 67 13.51 6.31 -6.93
C PHE A 67 14.37 6.52 -5.70
N ASP A 68 14.72 5.42 -5.05
CA ASP A 68 15.74 5.38 -3.99
C ASP A 68 16.79 4.37 -4.45
N ASP A 69 18.03 4.79 -4.65
CA ASP A 69 19.17 3.92 -4.93
C ASP A 69 20.16 3.97 -3.75
N ASP A 70 20.79 2.85 -3.46
CA ASP A 70 21.60 2.63 -2.25
C ASP A 70 22.80 3.58 -2.06
N GLY A 71 23.06 4.49 -2.99
CA GLY A 71 24.08 5.53 -2.86
C GLY A 71 23.68 6.73 -2.01
N SER A 72 22.45 6.84 -1.53
CA SER A 72 21.89 8.05 -0.92
C SER A 72 21.68 7.96 0.60
N ALA A 73 22.47 7.17 1.32
CA ALA A 73 22.40 7.11 2.80
C ALA A 73 22.69 8.47 3.50
N SER A 74 23.11 9.49 2.75
CA SER A 74 23.44 10.84 3.26
C SER A 74 22.54 11.96 2.70
N SER A 75 21.57 11.67 1.82
CA SER A 75 20.71 12.73 1.30
C SER A 75 19.55 12.99 2.25
N PRO A 76 19.34 14.25 2.68
CA PRO A 76 18.18 14.61 3.51
C PRO A 76 16.90 14.25 2.78
N ALA A 77 15.86 13.89 3.52
CA ALA A 77 14.56 13.40 3.02
C ALA A 77 13.85 14.28 1.96
N GLY A 78 14.41 15.42 1.61
CA GLY A 78 13.94 16.36 0.58
C GLY A 78 14.49 16.15 -0.83
N SER A 79 15.46 15.25 -1.06
CA SER A 79 16.13 15.12 -2.36
C SER A 79 15.67 13.93 -3.21
N ARG A 80 14.57 13.27 -2.85
CA ARG A 80 14.00 12.16 -3.65
C ARG A 80 13.54 12.67 -5.00
N ARG A 81 14.18 12.21 -6.07
CA ARG A 81 13.75 12.55 -7.42
C ARG A 81 12.44 11.85 -7.73
N GLN A 82 11.41 12.65 -7.97
CA GLN A 82 10.06 12.18 -8.25
C GLN A 82 9.61 12.64 -9.63
N VAL A 83 9.00 11.75 -10.39
CA VAL A 83 8.34 12.03 -11.67
C VAL A 83 6.83 12.04 -11.43
N LEU A 84 6.20 13.19 -11.67
CA LEU A 84 4.74 13.30 -11.71
C LEU A 84 4.28 13.03 -13.14
N LEU A 85 3.35 12.09 -13.32
CA LEU A 85 2.79 11.74 -14.60
C LEU A 85 1.58 12.65 -14.88
N GLN A 86 1.84 13.81 -15.47
CA GLN A 86 0.82 14.83 -15.74
C GLN A 86 -0.02 14.54 -17.00
N LYS A 87 0.56 13.84 -17.97
CA LYS A 87 -0.12 13.48 -19.22
C LYS A 87 -0.57 12.03 -19.17
N LYS A 88 -1.62 11.70 -19.94
CA LYS A 88 -2.10 10.31 -20.05
C LYS A 88 -1.07 9.35 -20.68
N ARG A 89 -0.20 9.87 -21.55
CA ARG A 89 0.90 9.14 -22.19
C ARG A 89 2.15 9.97 -22.17
N GLY A 90 3.30 9.34 -21.97
CA GLY A 90 4.57 10.04 -22.01
C GLY A 90 5.77 9.19 -21.65
N SER A 91 6.90 9.88 -21.68
CA SER A 91 8.16 9.36 -21.14
C SER A 91 8.93 10.49 -20.48
N ARG A 92 9.77 10.16 -19.51
CA ARG A 92 10.66 11.10 -18.84
C ARG A 92 11.94 10.39 -18.43
N THR A 93 13.07 11.03 -18.71
CA THR A 93 14.39 10.54 -18.29
C THR A 93 14.94 11.43 -17.19
N LEU A 94 15.63 10.84 -16.24
CA LEU A 94 16.31 11.51 -15.15
C LEU A 94 17.56 10.70 -14.76
N VAL A 95 18.44 11.31 -13.97
CA VAL A 95 19.56 10.62 -13.35
C VAL A 95 19.34 10.64 -11.84
N THR A 96 19.46 9.49 -11.19
CA THR A 96 19.29 9.34 -9.73
C THR A 96 20.47 9.92 -8.96
N GLY A 97 20.41 9.94 -7.63
CA GLY A 97 21.49 10.41 -6.77
C GLY A 97 22.78 9.60 -6.93
N ALA A 98 22.68 8.30 -7.17
CA ALA A 98 23.81 7.40 -7.41
C ALA A 98 24.27 7.37 -8.90
N GLY A 99 23.76 8.27 -9.73
CA GLY A 99 24.19 8.38 -11.13
C GLY A 99 23.49 7.40 -12.09
N THR A 100 22.47 6.64 -11.66
CA THR A 100 21.71 5.74 -12.53
C THR A 100 20.85 6.54 -13.51
N ALA A 101 20.98 6.26 -14.80
CA ALA A 101 20.10 6.84 -15.82
C ALA A 101 18.76 6.09 -15.81
N VAL A 102 17.68 6.78 -15.48
CA VAL A 102 16.34 6.18 -15.36
C VAL A 102 15.38 6.81 -16.36
N GLY A 103 14.74 5.97 -17.18
CA GLY A 103 13.63 6.31 -18.07
C GLY A 103 12.32 5.79 -17.50
N VAL A 104 11.34 6.67 -17.33
CA VAL A 104 9.96 6.29 -16.98
C VAL A 104 9.09 6.45 -18.21
N HIS A 105 8.37 5.41 -18.59
CA HIS A 105 7.46 5.39 -19.73
C HIS A 105 6.08 4.95 -19.26
N TRP A 106 5.02 5.64 -19.71
CA TRP A 106 3.66 5.31 -19.26
C TRP A 106 2.62 5.53 -20.34
N ASP A 107 1.55 4.75 -20.22
CA ASP A 107 0.30 4.92 -20.93
C ASP A 107 -0.86 4.61 -19.97
N THR A 108 -1.59 5.64 -19.58
CA THR A 108 -2.78 5.58 -18.72
C THR A 108 -4.01 6.14 -19.45
N ALA A 109 -3.98 6.18 -20.79
CA ALA A 109 -5.05 6.80 -21.58
C ALA A 109 -6.40 6.11 -21.38
N GLU A 110 -6.38 4.78 -21.28
CA GLU A 110 -7.56 3.93 -21.10
C GLU A 110 -7.79 3.55 -19.63
N ALA A 111 -6.98 4.10 -18.70
CA ALA A 111 -7.04 3.76 -17.28
C ALA A 111 -8.44 4.05 -16.71
N ARG A 112 -9.09 3.00 -16.22
CA ARG A 112 -10.37 3.06 -15.53
C ARG A 112 -10.14 2.90 -14.05
N TYR A 113 -10.62 3.88 -13.29
CA TYR A 113 -10.49 3.88 -11.85
C TYR A 113 -11.78 3.36 -11.22
N PRO A 114 -11.70 2.44 -10.25
CA PRO A 114 -12.87 1.94 -9.57
C PRO A 114 -13.71 3.08 -8.99
N ALA A 115 -15.03 2.98 -9.10
CA ALA A 115 -15.95 4.01 -8.62
C ALA A 115 -16.25 3.81 -7.12
N GLY A 116 -16.50 4.91 -6.43
CA GLY A 116 -16.93 4.92 -5.03
C GLY A 116 -15.87 5.45 -4.05
N PRO A 117 -16.31 5.84 -2.85
CA PRO A 117 -15.45 6.50 -1.87
C PRO A 117 -14.37 5.60 -1.26
N SER A 118 -14.61 4.28 -1.23
CA SER A 118 -13.66 3.29 -0.68
C SER A 118 -12.88 2.55 -1.78
N ALA A 119 -13.06 2.97 -3.05
CA ALA A 119 -12.39 2.32 -4.16
C ALA A 119 -10.90 2.69 -4.20
N SER A 120 -10.07 1.75 -4.62
CA SER A 120 -8.63 1.96 -4.80
C SER A 120 -8.37 3.17 -5.71
N PRO A 121 -7.35 3.99 -5.42
CA PRO A 121 -6.88 4.99 -6.35
C PRO A 121 -6.12 4.40 -7.53
N GLU A 122 -5.80 3.12 -7.52
CA GLU A 122 -5.15 2.40 -8.63
C GLU A 122 -6.18 2.02 -9.69
N PRO A 123 -5.85 2.15 -10.99
CA PRO A 123 -6.67 1.63 -12.07
C PRO A 123 -6.55 0.11 -12.18
N ASP A 124 -7.46 -0.52 -12.96
CA ASP A 124 -7.33 -1.94 -13.31
C ASP A 124 -6.01 -2.16 -14.08
N GLU A 125 -5.28 -3.20 -13.72
CA GLU A 125 -3.98 -3.54 -14.32
C GLU A 125 -4.05 -3.72 -15.85
N ARG A 126 -5.21 -4.07 -16.39
CA ARG A 126 -5.43 -4.24 -17.84
C ARG A 126 -5.53 -2.93 -18.60
N ASP A 127 -5.79 -1.83 -17.93
CA ASP A 127 -6.12 -0.54 -18.54
C ASP A 127 -4.95 0.44 -18.59
N TYR A 128 -3.76 0.07 -18.09
CA TYR A 128 -2.59 0.93 -18.14
C TYR A 128 -1.28 0.15 -18.38
N GLY A 129 -0.23 0.89 -18.67
CA GLY A 129 1.14 0.41 -18.71
C GLY A 129 2.09 1.45 -18.10
N LEU A 130 3.01 1.01 -17.26
CA LEU A 130 4.09 1.81 -16.71
C LEU A 130 5.37 0.99 -16.71
N ALA A 131 6.40 1.48 -17.39
CA ALA A 131 7.71 0.85 -17.46
C ALA A 131 8.77 1.78 -16.89
N VAL A 132 9.68 1.20 -16.12
CA VAL A 132 10.91 1.86 -15.64
C VAL A 132 12.09 1.12 -16.23
N VAL A 133 12.93 1.86 -16.96
CA VAL A 133 14.18 1.38 -17.55
C VAL A 133 15.32 2.07 -16.79
N ALA A 134 16.26 1.32 -16.26
CA ALA A 134 17.40 1.81 -15.52
C ALA A 134 18.69 1.29 -16.18
N ASP A 135 19.63 2.16 -16.50
CA ASP A 135 20.88 1.83 -17.19
C ASP A 135 20.66 0.92 -18.43
N ALA A 136 19.62 1.25 -19.24
CA ALA A 136 19.17 0.52 -20.42
C ALA A 136 18.54 -0.86 -20.16
N GLU A 137 18.31 -1.26 -18.90
CA GLU A 137 17.62 -2.50 -18.52
C GLU A 137 16.20 -2.23 -18.03
N LEU A 138 15.27 -3.17 -18.26
CA LEU A 138 13.93 -3.10 -17.69
C LEU A 138 14.00 -3.39 -16.19
N ALA A 139 13.79 -2.35 -15.37
CA ALA A 139 13.76 -2.47 -13.92
C ALA A 139 12.36 -2.80 -13.38
N LEU A 140 11.29 -2.28 -14.01
CA LEU A 140 9.91 -2.51 -13.58
C LEU A 140 8.96 -2.39 -14.78
N LEU A 141 7.99 -3.31 -14.86
CA LEU A 141 6.85 -3.20 -15.76
C LEU A 141 5.57 -3.46 -14.96
N LEU A 142 4.67 -2.48 -14.93
CA LEU A 142 3.35 -2.59 -14.35
C LEU A 142 2.27 -2.51 -15.42
N GLY A 143 1.17 -3.23 -15.13
CA GLY A 143 0.07 -3.40 -16.07
C GLY A 143 0.14 -4.72 -16.83
N ALA A 144 -1.02 -5.24 -17.20
CA ALA A 144 -1.16 -6.55 -17.85
C ALA A 144 -1.86 -6.48 -19.21
N GLY A 145 -2.35 -5.31 -19.60
CA GLY A 145 -3.18 -5.11 -20.79
C GLY A 145 -2.43 -4.71 -22.05
N ALA A 146 -3.17 -4.15 -23.00
CA ALA A 146 -2.65 -3.72 -24.28
C ALA A 146 -1.60 -2.61 -24.16
N ALA A 147 -1.82 -1.66 -23.23
CA ALA A 147 -0.91 -0.55 -22.98
C ALA A 147 0.47 -1.05 -22.51
N ALA A 148 0.52 -2.01 -21.59
CA ALA A 148 1.78 -2.59 -21.11
C ALA A 148 2.51 -3.36 -22.21
N ARG A 149 1.78 -4.16 -23.02
CA ARG A 149 2.36 -4.88 -24.16
C ARG A 149 2.93 -3.92 -25.22
N GLU A 150 2.22 -2.84 -25.51
CA GLU A 150 2.70 -1.83 -26.45
C GLU A 150 3.95 -1.11 -25.93
N LEU A 151 4.00 -0.77 -24.66
CA LEU A 151 5.23 -0.21 -24.05
C LEU A 151 6.40 -1.18 -24.18
N SER A 152 6.20 -2.47 -23.84
CA SER A 152 7.22 -3.50 -23.98
C SER A 152 7.75 -3.60 -25.42
N ARG A 153 6.84 -3.60 -26.41
CA ARG A 153 7.19 -3.65 -27.81
C ARG A 153 8.00 -2.40 -28.26
N ARG A 154 7.56 -1.21 -27.86
CA ARG A 154 8.22 0.07 -28.19
C ARG A 154 9.61 0.20 -27.58
N LEU A 155 9.81 -0.38 -26.40
CA LEU A 155 11.09 -0.38 -25.70
C LEU A 155 12.03 -1.49 -26.17
N GLY A 156 11.61 -2.29 -27.18
CA GLY A 156 12.40 -3.41 -27.68
C GLY A 156 12.56 -4.55 -26.67
N LEU A 157 11.73 -4.54 -25.63
CA LEU A 157 11.69 -5.59 -24.63
C LEU A 157 10.94 -6.79 -25.26
N GLY A 158 11.67 -7.77 -25.79
CA GLY A 158 11.08 -8.96 -26.41
C GLY A 158 10.07 -9.66 -25.46
N ALA A 159 9.42 -10.73 -25.93
CA ALA A 159 8.40 -11.47 -25.17
C ALA A 159 8.88 -12.01 -23.81
N ALA A 160 10.17 -12.05 -23.58
CA ALA A 160 10.82 -12.35 -22.31
C ALA A 160 11.00 -11.09 -21.47
N VAL A 161 9.90 -10.50 -20.97
CA VAL A 161 10.01 -9.68 -19.75
C VAL A 161 10.48 -10.63 -18.66
N PRO A 162 11.66 -10.41 -18.03
CA PRO A 162 12.07 -11.27 -16.94
C PRO A 162 10.99 -11.20 -15.85
N ARG A 163 10.25 -12.28 -15.66
CA ARG A 163 9.38 -12.44 -14.50
C ARG A 163 10.30 -12.51 -13.30
N GLY A 164 10.57 -11.37 -12.68
CA GLY A 164 11.48 -11.33 -11.54
C GLY A 164 12.35 -10.07 -11.51
N ALA A 165 12.26 -9.19 -12.49
CA ALA A 165 13.04 -7.96 -12.50
C ALA A 165 12.74 -7.05 -11.30
N ALA A 166 11.53 -7.10 -10.71
CA ALA A 166 11.21 -6.35 -9.52
C ALA A 166 10.20 -7.09 -8.63
N GLY A 167 10.54 -7.28 -7.36
CA GLY A 167 9.63 -7.80 -6.33
C GLY A 167 8.90 -6.66 -5.61
N LEU A 168 7.61 -6.84 -5.32
CA LEU A 168 6.85 -5.92 -4.47
C LEU A 168 7.27 -6.13 -3.01
N VAL A 169 7.92 -5.13 -2.41
CA VAL A 169 8.42 -5.24 -1.02
C VAL A 169 7.50 -4.58 0.00
N SER A 170 6.74 -3.58 -0.42
CA SER A 170 5.75 -2.99 0.49
C SER A 170 4.61 -2.30 -0.24
N ARG A 171 3.45 -2.26 0.44
CA ARG A 171 2.27 -1.53 0.01
C ARG A 171 1.74 -0.69 1.17
N ARG A 172 1.58 0.61 0.93
CA ARG A 172 0.98 1.53 1.89
C ARG A 172 -0.33 2.06 1.32
N GLU A 173 -1.39 1.96 2.10
CA GLU A 173 -2.70 2.48 1.76
C GLU A 173 -3.12 3.57 2.74
N GLN A 174 -3.43 4.75 2.22
CA GLN A 174 -3.79 5.92 3.01
C GLN A 174 -5.29 6.20 2.87
N LEU A 175 -5.98 6.19 3.98
CA LEU A 175 -7.42 6.38 4.09
C LEU A 175 -7.72 7.70 4.81
N ARG A 176 -8.84 8.31 4.47
CA ARG A 176 -9.39 9.49 5.16
C ARG A 176 -10.83 9.24 5.53
N GLY A 177 -11.20 9.44 6.79
CA GLY A 177 -12.57 9.23 7.23
C GLY A 177 -12.74 9.33 8.73
N ALA A 178 -13.99 9.24 9.17
CA ALA A 178 -14.35 9.27 10.60
C ALA A 178 -14.08 7.93 11.29
N ALA A 179 -14.16 6.82 10.57
CA ALA A 179 -13.88 5.47 11.06
C ALA A 179 -12.71 4.88 10.28
N ALA A 180 -11.90 4.08 10.93
CA ALA A 180 -10.89 3.27 10.28
C ALA A 180 -11.51 1.92 9.89
N ALA A 181 -12.14 1.86 8.71
CA ALA A 181 -12.71 0.62 8.17
C ALA A 181 -12.24 0.44 6.73
N HIS A 182 -11.50 -0.64 6.47
CA HIS A 182 -10.92 -0.90 5.18
C HIS A 182 -10.71 -2.40 4.96
N VAL A 183 -10.88 -2.80 3.71
CA VAL A 183 -10.58 -4.15 3.22
C VAL A 183 -9.66 -4.01 2.03
N THR A 184 -8.57 -4.76 2.02
CA THR A 184 -7.60 -4.81 0.93
C THR A 184 -7.15 -6.23 0.67
N ARG A 185 -6.49 -6.48 -0.46
CA ARG A 185 -5.93 -7.78 -0.82
C ARG A 185 -4.45 -7.65 -1.11
N CYS A 186 -3.68 -8.62 -0.65
CA CYS A 186 -2.24 -8.67 -0.90
C CYS A 186 -1.72 -10.11 -0.85
N ARG A 187 -0.50 -10.29 -1.37
CA ARG A 187 0.28 -11.52 -1.22
C ARG A 187 1.46 -11.24 -0.32
N PHE A 188 1.70 -12.11 0.64
CA PHE A 188 2.80 -11.94 1.60
C PHE A 188 4.13 -12.49 1.08
N ARG A 189 4.10 -13.31 0.02
CA ARG A 189 5.29 -13.75 -0.73
C ARG A 189 5.02 -13.75 -2.24
N ASP A 190 6.08 -13.70 -3.02
CA ASP A 190 6.00 -13.83 -4.47
C ASP A 190 5.47 -15.21 -4.87
N GLY A 191 4.43 -15.23 -5.71
CA GLY A 191 3.77 -16.48 -6.13
C GLY A 191 2.90 -17.17 -5.08
N GLY A 192 2.76 -16.59 -3.88
CA GLY A 192 1.86 -17.07 -2.81
C GLY A 192 0.40 -16.77 -3.08
N ASP A 193 -0.46 -17.25 -2.18
CA ASP A 193 -1.90 -17.01 -2.24
C ASP A 193 -2.23 -15.55 -1.98
N GLU A 194 -3.35 -15.09 -2.50
CA GLU A 194 -3.88 -13.76 -2.25
C GLU A 194 -4.77 -13.78 -1.01
N HIS A 195 -4.44 -12.96 -0.03
CA HIS A 195 -5.14 -12.84 1.25
C HIS A 195 -5.94 -11.56 1.33
N GLU A 196 -7.14 -11.63 1.90
CA GLU A 196 -7.96 -10.47 2.21
C GLU A 196 -7.67 -10.00 3.63
N VAL A 197 -7.18 -8.76 3.76
CA VAL A 197 -6.91 -8.11 5.05
C VAL A 197 -7.98 -7.08 5.32
N ALA A 198 -8.72 -7.23 6.42
CA ALA A 198 -9.70 -6.26 6.86
C ALA A 198 -9.28 -5.64 8.19
N VAL A 199 -9.31 -4.31 8.26
CA VAL A 199 -9.07 -3.53 9.47
C VAL A 199 -10.33 -2.74 9.82
N HIS A 200 -10.66 -2.71 11.10
CA HIS A 200 -11.78 -1.94 11.61
C HIS A 200 -11.44 -1.34 12.97
N ALA A 201 -11.63 -0.03 13.12
CA ALA A 201 -11.57 0.63 14.42
C ALA A 201 -12.68 1.67 14.52
N CYS A 202 -13.41 1.66 15.63
CA CYS A 202 -14.45 2.64 15.92
C CYS A 202 -14.28 3.22 17.33
N ARG A 203 -14.78 4.45 17.54
CA ARG A 203 -14.63 5.21 18.80
C ARG A 203 -15.89 5.19 19.68
N GLY A 204 -16.90 4.37 19.39
CA GLY A 204 -18.12 4.27 20.20
C GLY A 204 -17.83 3.54 21.51
N GLY A 205 -18.35 4.03 22.65
CA GLY A 205 -18.17 3.42 23.97
C GLY A 205 -16.70 3.30 24.36
N ASP A 206 -16.29 2.12 24.81
CA ASP A 206 -14.89 1.77 25.15
C ASP A 206 -13.99 1.60 23.90
N GLY A 207 -14.57 1.69 22.71
CA GLY A 207 -13.93 1.47 21.43
C GLY A 207 -13.75 0.01 21.07
N LEU A 208 -13.74 -0.24 19.77
CA LEU A 208 -13.46 -1.56 19.19
C LEU A 208 -12.40 -1.42 18.12
N LEU A 209 -11.40 -2.29 18.17
CA LEU A 209 -10.44 -2.50 17.10
C LEU A 209 -10.48 -3.98 16.71
N ARG A 210 -10.54 -4.27 15.41
CA ARG A 210 -10.48 -5.63 14.87
C ARG A 210 -9.61 -5.67 13.62
N VAL A 211 -8.78 -6.70 13.53
CA VAL A 211 -8.07 -7.07 12.31
C VAL A 211 -8.39 -8.51 12.00
N SER A 212 -8.79 -8.78 10.77
CA SER A 212 -9.02 -10.13 10.25
C SER A 212 -8.27 -10.35 8.95
N ILE A 213 -7.89 -11.60 8.69
CA ILE A 213 -7.27 -12.05 7.45
C ILE A 213 -8.10 -13.24 6.96
N ASP A 214 -8.54 -13.20 5.71
CA ASP A 214 -9.43 -14.20 5.08
C ASP A 214 -10.69 -14.50 5.90
N GLY A 215 -11.24 -13.47 6.55
CA GLY A 215 -12.38 -13.58 7.44
C GLY A 215 -12.04 -14.06 8.85
N GLU A 216 -10.89 -14.67 9.09
CA GLU A 216 -10.45 -15.12 10.40
C GLU A 216 -9.95 -13.95 11.25
N LYS A 217 -10.42 -13.90 12.49
CA LYS A 217 -10.09 -12.84 13.43
C LYS A 217 -8.68 -13.05 14.01
N VAL A 218 -7.74 -12.18 13.64
CA VAL A 218 -6.37 -12.19 14.17
C VAL A 218 -6.25 -11.35 15.44
N ALA A 219 -6.85 -10.17 15.47
CA ALA A 219 -6.80 -9.29 16.64
C ALA A 219 -8.17 -8.67 16.92
N GLU A 220 -8.55 -8.61 18.20
CA GLU A 220 -9.71 -7.87 18.67
C GLU A 220 -9.39 -7.19 19.99
N VAL A 221 -9.62 -5.88 20.07
CA VAL A 221 -9.45 -5.07 21.27
C VAL A 221 -10.76 -4.35 21.54
N ARG A 222 -11.42 -4.68 22.65
CA ARG A 222 -12.74 -4.15 23.06
C ARG A 222 -12.65 -2.92 23.97
N ARG A 223 -11.43 -2.58 24.46
CA ARG A 223 -11.15 -1.41 25.27
C ARG A 223 -9.93 -0.72 24.68
N VAL A 224 -10.15 0.04 23.62
CA VAL A 224 -9.06 0.63 22.81
C VAL A 224 -8.21 1.59 23.64
N GLY A 225 -8.79 2.27 24.64
CA GLY A 225 -8.03 3.15 25.53
C GLY A 225 -6.89 2.44 26.32
N TRP A 226 -6.97 1.12 26.50
CA TRP A 226 -5.93 0.31 27.15
C TRP A 226 -5.11 -0.52 26.17
N GLY A 227 -5.67 -0.83 25.00
CA GLY A 227 -5.03 -1.65 23.95
C GLY A 227 -4.78 -0.88 22.66
N PHE A 228 -4.51 0.43 22.73
CA PHE A 228 -4.31 1.28 21.55
C PHE A 228 -3.05 0.93 20.74
N ARG A 229 -2.12 0.16 21.31
CA ARG A 229 -0.97 -0.43 20.63
C ARG A 229 -0.87 -1.91 20.92
N GLY A 230 -0.44 -2.66 19.93
CA GLY A 230 -0.21 -4.10 20.13
C GLY A 230 0.28 -4.79 18.87
N ASN A 231 0.57 -6.07 19.06
CA ASN A 231 0.94 -6.98 17.99
C ASN A 231 0.34 -8.37 18.22
N ARG A 232 0.18 -9.13 17.14
CA ARG A 232 -0.23 -10.54 17.13
C ARG A 232 0.43 -11.24 15.97
N ALA A 233 0.91 -12.47 16.20
CA ALA A 233 1.29 -13.37 15.13
C ALA A 233 0.08 -14.21 14.73
N ALA A 234 -0.04 -14.51 13.44
CA ALA A 234 -1.03 -15.43 12.90
C ALA A 234 -0.37 -16.36 11.88
N VAL A 235 -0.84 -17.61 11.84
CA VAL A 235 -0.51 -18.57 10.80
C VAL A 235 -1.70 -18.62 9.85
N LEU A 236 -1.45 -18.36 8.57
CA LEU A 236 -2.47 -18.34 7.53
C LEU A 236 -2.75 -19.77 7.03
N ALA A 237 -3.83 -19.94 6.27
CA ALA A 237 -4.24 -21.26 5.78
C ALA A 237 -3.20 -21.95 4.87
N ASP A 238 -2.41 -21.15 4.15
CA ASP A 238 -1.31 -21.60 3.29
C ASP A 238 0.02 -21.86 4.05
N GLY A 239 0.00 -21.70 5.39
CA GLY A 239 1.18 -21.88 6.25
C GLY A 239 2.05 -20.64 6.42
N GLU A 240 1.75 -19.54 5.72
CA GLU A 240 2.45 -18.27 5.93
C GLU A 240 2.27 -17.77 7.36
N VAL A 241 3.34 -17.24 7.95
CA VAL A 241 3.30 -16.61 9.26
C VAL A 241 3.40 -15.11 9.10
N VAL A 242 2.44 -14.39 9.66
CA VAL A 242 2.40 -12.93 9.60
C VAL A 242 2.37 -12.31 10.99
N ASP A 243 3.01 -11.16 11.13
CA ASP A 243 2.90 -10.30 12.30
C ASP A 243 1.95 -9.14 12.00
N VAL A 244 0.86 -9.06 12.75
CA VAL A 244 -0.12 -7.96 12.71
C VAL A 244 0.18 -7.00 13.85
N MET A 245 0.44 -5.74 13.51
CA MET A 245 0.73 -4.67 14.46
C MET A 245 -0.26 -3.53 14.28
N TRP A 246 -0.60 -2.84 15.36
CA TRP A 246 -1.43 -1.65 15.32
C TRP A 246 -0.96 -0.58 16.29
N ASP A 247 -1.14 0.67 15.89
CA ASP A 247 -1.03 1.86 16.72
C ASP A 247 -2.17 2.81 16.36
N VAL A 248 -3.10 2.96 17.28
CA VAL A 248 -4.26 3.85 17.13
C VAL A 248 -4.27 4.95 18.20
N HIS A 249 -3.12 5.19 18.87
CA HIS A 249 -2.98 6.19 19.93
C HIS A 249 -3.46 7.57 19.48
N ASP A 250 -2.87 8.10 18.43
CA ASP A 250 -3.18 9.44 17.96
C ASP A 250 -4.60 9.54 17.38
N TRP A 251 -5.08 8.45 16.80
CA TRP A 251 -6.46 8.37 16.32
C TRP A 251 -7.45 8.32 17.48
N TRP A 252 -7.12 7.65 18.59
CA TRP A 252 -7.98 7.50 19.76
C TRP A 252 -7.96 8.74 20.65
N PHE A 253 -6.78 9.18 21.09
CA PHE A 253 -6.59 10.27 22.05
C PHE A 253 -6.47 11.65 21.39
N GLY A 254 -6.13 11.73 20.10
CA GLY A 254 -5.97 12.97 19.38
C GLY A 254 -7.25 13.82 19.38
N GLY A 255 -7.17 15.04 19.92
CA GLY A 255 -8.25 16.02 19.96
C GLY A 255 -8.63 16.54 18.57
N ARG A 256 -9.78 17.21 18.46
CA ARG A 256 -10.28 17.83 17.21
C ARG A 256 -9.40 18.96 16.64
N GLY A 257 -8.37 19.39 17.37
CA GLY A 257 -7.52 20.54 17.01
C GLY A 257 -6.09 20.23 16.58
N GLY A 258 -5.66 18.97 16.65
CA GLY A 258 -4.31 18.58 16.27
C GLY A 258 -4.20 18.26 14.78
N ALA A 259 -4.09 19.30 13.93
CA ALA A 259 -3.76 19.14 12.50
C ALA A 259 -2.27 18.78 12.29
N GLY A 260 -1.69 17.93 13.12
CA GLY A 260 -0.37 17.34 12.87
C GLY A 260 -0.47 16.34 11.74
N ALA A 261 0.37 16.46 10.74
CA ALA A 261 0.45 15.61 9.54
C ALA A 261 0.87 14.14 9.83
N GLY A 262 0.38 13.54 10.92
CA GLY A 262 0.71 12.19 11.36
C GLY A 262 -0.34 11.53 12.25
N ALA A 263 -1.35 12.28 12.72
CA ALA A 263 -2.35 11.76 13.64
C ALA A 263 -3.34 10.83 12.95
N GLY A 264 -3.14 9.53 13.02
CA GLY A 264 -4.02 8.53 12.41
C GLY A 264 -3.91 7.16 13.09
N ALA A 265 -4.85 6.27 12.76
CA ALA A 265 -4.74 4.86 13.07
C ALA A 265 -3.79 4.20 12.07
N GLN A 266 -2.88 3.37 12.55
CA GLN A 266 -1.90 2.66 11.76
C GLN A 266 -2.03 1.16 12.01
N PHE A 267 -2.07 0.40 10.92
CA PHE A 267 -2.08 -1.07 10.94
C PHE A 267 -0.97 -1.56 10.01
N MET A 268 -0.19 -2.50 10.45
CA MET A 268 0.85 -3.13 9.67
C MET A 268 0.69 -4.64 9.72
N VAL A 269 0.73 -5.29 8.56
CA VAL A 269 0.78 -6.74 8.44
C VAL A 269 2.05 -7.08 7.67
N LYS A 270 2.91 -7.89 8.28
CA LYS A 270 4.22 -8.21 7.76
C LYS A 270 4.40 -9.72 7.69
N ALA A 271 4.84 -10.24 6.54
CA ALA A 271 5.29 -11.61 6.44
C ALA A 271 6.53 -11.83 7.31
N ARG A 272 6.55 -12.92 8.06
CA ARG A 272 7.72 -13.33 8.82
C ARG A 272 8.63 -14.14 7.90
N ALA A 273 9.87 -13.71 7.73
CA ALA A 273 10.85 -14.48 6.99
C ALA A 273 11.10 -15.84 7.63
N GLU A 274 11.28 -16.88 6.84
CA GLU A 274 11.48 -18.28 7.32
C GLU A 274 12.70 -18.46 8.23
N GLU A 275 13.67 -17.58 8.18
CA GLU A 275 14.83 -17.59 9.08
C GLU A 275 14.53 -16.74 10.32
N GLY A 276 14.43 -17.41 11.48
CA GLY A 276 14.12 -16.91 12.82
C GLY A 276 14.94 -15.71 13.35
N ARG A 277 15.16 -14.69 12.56
CA ARG A 277 15.75 -13.43 13.00
C ARG A 277 14.71 -12.62 13.76
N LEU A 278 14.90 -12.59 15.05
CA LEU A 278 14.26 -11.68 15.99
C LEU A 278 14.43 -10.25 15.47
N TRP A 279 13.34 -9.60 15.07
CA TRP A 279 13.34 -8.21 14.67
C TRP A 279 13.58 -7.34 15.90
N MET A 280 14.79 -6.89 16.08
CA MET A 280 15.00 -5.65 16.79
C MET A 280 14.51 -4.57 15.82
N ALA A 281 13.32 -4.05 16.14
CA ALA A 281 12.72 -2.92 15.46
C ALA A 281 13.67 -1.74 15.56
N ASP A 282 13.50 -0.90 14.66
CA ASP A 282 13.79 0.51 14.54
C ASP A 282 14.86 0.83 13.52
N ASP A 283 14.59 1.83 12.73
CA ASP A 283 15.45 2.56 11.81
C ASP A 283 15.90 1.86 10.50
N THR A 284 15.82 0.55 10.34
CA THR A 284 16.22 -0.09 9.09
C THR A 284 15.19 0.03 7.96
N ALA A 285 13.92 0.25 8.28
CA ALA A 285 12.91 0.58 7.27
C ALA A 285 13.19 1.92 6.56
N ALA A 286 13.98 2.80 7.20
CA ALA A 286 14.46 4.04 6.62
C ALA A 286 15.76 3.85 5.80
N ARG A 287 16.44 2.71 5.95
CA ARG A 287 17.78 2.48 5.35
C ARG A 287 17.80 1.48 4.20
N GLY A 288 16.66 1.12 3.61
CA GLY A 288 16.65 0.29 2.40
C GLY A 288 17.07 -1.18 2.56
N GLN A 289 17.46 -1.62 3.75
CA GLN A 289 17.79 -3.01 4.01
C GLN A 289 16.64 -3.73 4.68
N SER A 290 15.63 -4.15 3.90
CA SER A 290 14.67 -5.14 4.37
C SER A 290 15.15 -6.52 3.99
N PRO A 291 15.67 -7.32 4.92
CA PRO A 291 15.81 -8.74 4.67
C PRO A 291 14.42 -9.35 4.65
N GLY A 292 13.95 -9.68 3.47
CA GLY A 292 12.91 -10.65 3.22
C GLY A 292 11.53 -10.39 3.80
N GLY A 293 10.56 -10.24 2.95
CA GLY A 293 9.14 -10.30 3.23
C GLY A 293 8.40 -9.00 2.91
N PHE A 294 7.28 -9.17 2.21
CA PHE A 294 6.34 -8.11 1.92
C PHE A 294 5.69 -7.58 3.21
N PHE A 295 5.41 -6.28 3.28
CA PHE A 295 4.58 -5.71 4.31
C PHE A 295 3.49 -4.78 3.77
N LEU A 296 2.31 -4.91 4.35
CA LEU A 296 1.17 -4.04 4.12
C LEU A 296 1.08 -3.02 5.26
N HIS A 297 0.92 -1.73 4.92
CA HIS A 297 0.72 -0.66 5.88
C HIS A 297 -0.57 0.11 5.54
N VAL A 298 -1.56 0.05 6.41
CA VAL A 298 -2.82 0.80 6.29
C VAL A 298 -2.81 1.95 7.27
N GLN A 299 -2.95 3.18 6.78
CA GLN A 299 -3.00 4.40 7.56
C GLN A 299 -4.34 5.09 7.38
N CYS A 300 -5.04 5.35 8.49
CA CYS A 300 -6.34 6.00 8.49
C CYS A 300 -6.23 7.37 9.16
N TYR A 301 -6.39 8.44 8.39
CA TYR A 301 -6.38 9.81 8.89
C TYR A 301 -7.80 10.30 9.16
N ARG A 302 -7.97 11.00 10.27
CA ARG A 302 -9.24 11.70 10.58
C ARG A 302 -9.36 12.96 9.70
N ARG A 303 -10.59 13.24 9.29
CA ARG A 303 -10.98 14.54 8.74
C ARG A 303 -11.18 15.56 9.83
#